data_aeea5e40be12dfa63b704d58505979b3
#
_entry.id   aeea5e40be12dfa63b704d58505979b3
#
_cell.length_a   1.000
_cell.length_b   1.000
_cell.length_c   1.000
_cell.angle_alpha   90.00
_cell.angle_beta   90.00
_cell.angle_gamma   90.00
#
_symmetry.space_group_name_H-M   'P 1'
#
loop_
_entity.id
_entity.type
_entity.pdbx_description
1 polymer ?
#
loop_
_entity_poly.entity_id
_entity_poly.type
_entity_poly.pdbx_seq_one_letter_code
_entity_poly.pdbx_strand_id
1 'polypeptide(L)'
;ISDLQNDCLNFLSIHSKTVKASRFFLGYEMDHQLSRLNQIFKKDERYYKKINPDLTLISKMFDGRIENTFYPATIEKSPMVKDLFPEDKWNPEVYANYEEAYHQVIWGLTRLQVASLKLAQGNSPIRKVYIDGGFVHNQVFIHLLRHFLEGYTLEFSDFPLGSAYGAALMLEETNNKFIN
;
A
#
# COMPACT_ATOMS: atom_id res chain seq x y z
N ILE A 1 -7.68 18.18 -11.93
CA ILE A 1 -8.85 17.89 -11.06
C ILE A 1 -8.86 16.40 -10.69
N SER A 2 -8.69 15.48 -11.67
CA SER A 2 -8.68 14.03 -11.41
C SER A 2 -7.60 13.59 -10.39
N ASP A 3 -6.41 14.16 -10.47
CA ASP A 3 -5.32 13.86 -9.55
C ASP A 3 -5.68 14.26 -8.11
N LEU A 4 -6.25 15.45 -7.93
CA LEU A 4 -6.66 15.92 -6.62
C LEU A 4 -7.78 15.06 -6.02
N GLN A 5 -8.73 14.60 -6.84
CA GLN A 5 -9.80 13.71 -6.40
C GLN A 5 -9.29 12.35 -5.92
N ASN A 6 -8.10 11.92 -6.41
CA ASN A 6 -7.41 10.71 -6.00
C ASN A 6 -6.32 10.98 -4.95
N ASP A 7 -6.39 12.11 -4.26
CA ASP A 7 -5.40 12.55 -3.25
C ASP A 7 -3.95 12.52 -3.78
N CYS A 8 -3.79 12.90 -5.04
CA CYS A 8 -2.51 13.00 -5.71
C CYS A 8 -2.14 14.46 -5.91
N LEU A 9 -1.07 14.90 -5.27
CA LEU A 9 -0.65 16.29 -5.18
C LEU A 9 0.77 16.45 -5.75
N ASN A 10 1.03 17.65 -6.29
CA ASN A 10 2.37 18.05 -6.69
C ASN A 10 2.96 18.98 -5.62
N PHE A 11 4.19 18.69 -5.24
CA PHE A 11 4.98 19.49 -4.30
C PHE A 11 6.25 19.97 -4.99
N LEU A 12 6.81 21.05 -4.49
CA LEU A 12 8.18 21.45 -4.85
C LEU A 12 9.14 20.86 -3.82
N SER A 13 10.17 20.19 -4.32
CA SER A 13 11.30 19.78 -3.49
C SER A 13 12.14 21.01 -3.11
N ILE A 14 13.07 20.86 -2.18
CA ILE A 14 14.04 21.91 -1.80
C ILE A 14 14.85 22.39 -3.01
N HIS A 15 15.07 21.56 -4.02
CA HIS A 15 15.76 21.92 -5.24
C HIS A 15 14.81 22.46 -6.34
N SER A 16 13.61 22.92 -5.94
CA SER A 16 12.57 23.44 -6.85
C SER A 16 12.15 22.46 -7.96
N LYS A 17 12.38 21.15 -7.74
CA LYS A 17 11.89 20.10 -8.63
C LYS A 17 10.49 19.67 -8.21
N THR A 18 9.61 19.50 -9.17
CA THR A 18 8.27 18.96 -8.91
C THR A 18 8.35 17.50 -8.47
N VAL A 19 7.73 17.22 -7.33
CA VAL A 19 7.56 15.87 -6.78
C VAL A 19 6.07 15.60 -6.71
N LYS A 20 5.64 14.49 -7.29
CA LYS A 20 4.25 14.03 -7.24
C LYS A 20 4.08 13.03 -6.11
N ALA A 21 3.08 13.22 -5.27
CA ALA A 21 2.75 12.32 -4.18
C ALA A 21 1.28 11.90 -4.28
N SER A 22 1.02 10.63 -4.17
CA SER A 22 -0.31 10.06 -4.03
C SER A 22 -0.43 9.43 -2.65
N ARG A 23 -1.47 9.79 -1.90
CA ARG A 23 -1.60 9.45 -0.48
C ARG A 23 -2.89 8.68 -0.25
N PHE A 24 -2.75 7.39 0.02
CA PHE A 24 -3.79 6.59 0.66
C PHE A 24 -3.33 6.21 2.06
N PHE A 25 -4.20 6.34 3.04
CA PHE A 25 -3.92 5.93 4.42
C PHE A 25 -4.11 4.42 4.57
N LEU A 26 -3.35 3.64 3.80
CA LEU A 26 -3.49 2.17 3.75
C LEU A 26 -3.21 1.49 5.09
N GLY A 27 -2.33 2.07 5.92
CA GLY A 27 -2.11 1.58 7.28
C GLY A 27 -3.37 1.66 8.13
N TYR A 28 -4.08 2.79 8.08
CA TYR A 28 -5.34 2.96 8.80
C TYR A 28 -6.43 2.02 8.28
N GLU A 29 -6.54 1.87 6.96
CA GLU A 29 -7.46 0.90 6.36
C GLU A 29 -7.12 -0.54 6.79
N MET A 30 -5.83 -0.90 6.78
CA MET A 30 -5.36 -2.20 7.24
C MET A 30 -5.77 -2.45 8.70
N ASP A 31 -5.49 -1.51 9.60
CA ASP A 31 -5.82 -1.64 11.03
C ASP A 31 -7.33 -1.82 11.24
N HIS A 32 -8.14 -1.06 10.49
CA HIS A 32 -9.60 -1.20 10.52
C HIS A 32 -10.04 -2.61 10.11
N GLN A 33 -9.54 -3.12 9.00
CA GLN A 33 -9.89 -4.46 8.50
C GLN A 33 -9.38 -5.57 9.43
N LEU A 34 -8.15 -5.46 9.95
CA LEU A 34 -7.60 -6.43 10.89
C LEU A 34 -8.42 -6.50 12.17
N SER A 35 -8.86 -5.35 12.69
CA SER A 35 -9.75 -5.31 13.86
C SER A 35 -11.04 -6.08 13.59
N ARG A 36 -11.65 -5.88 12.42
CA ARG A 36 -12.85 -6.61 12.00
C ARG A 36 -12.60 -8.12 11.88
N LEU A 37 -11.50 -8.53 11.23
CA LEU A 37 -11.15 -9.95 11.10
C LEU A 37 -10.88 -10.60 12.47
N ASN A 38 -10.18 -9.91 13.36
CA ASN A 38 -9.89 -10.39 14.70
C ASN A 38 -11.17 -10.67 15.49
N GLN A 39 -12.18 -9.81 15.38
CA GLN A 39 -13.48 -10.00 16.02
C GLN A 39 -14.22 -11.23 15.46
N ILE A 40 -14.30 -11.34 14.12
CA ILE A 40 -15.02 -12.43 13.45
C ILE A 40 -14.38 -13.79 13.75
N PHE A 41 -13.07 -13.89 13.58
CA PHE A 41 -12.33 -15.15 13.70
C PHE A 41 -11.75 -15.40 15.11
N LYS A 42 -12.03 -14.53 16.07
CA LYS A 42 -11.57 -14.62 17.47
C LYS A 42 -10.06 -14.79 17.58
N LYS A 43 -9.31 -13.94 16.86
CA LYS A 43 -7.84 -13.92 16.87
C LYS A 43 -7.32 -12.72 17.66
N ASP A 44 -6.07 -12.83 18.13
CA ASP A 44 -5.37 -11.73 18.79
C ASP A 44 -4.93 -10.66 17.79
N GLU A 45 -4.65 -9.45 18.28
CA GLU A 45 -4.28 -8.28 17.45
C GLU A 45 -3.01 -8.50 16.61
N ARG A 46 -2.16 -9.43 17.01
CA ARG A 46 -0.88 -9.69 16.33
C ARG A 46 -0.90 -10.96 15.49
N TYR A 47 -2.05 -11.61 15.40
CA TYR A 47 -2.15 -12.90 14.69
C TYR A 47 -1.68 -12.80 13.23
N TYR A 48 -2.02 -11.70 12.54
CA TYR A 48 -1.63 -11.46 11.15
C TYR A 48 -0.11 -11.53 10.91
N LYS A 49 0.72 -11.24 11.93
CA LYS A 49 2.19 -11.29 11.82
C LYS A 49 2.75 -12.70 11.63
N LYS A 50 1.95 -13.72 11.91
CA LYS A 50 2.31 -15.14 11.76
C LYS A 50 1.93 -15.70 10.39
N ILE A 51 1.19 -14.93 9.59
CA ILE A 51 0.67 -15.40 8.30
C ILE A 51 1.74 -15.29 7.24
N ASN A 52 2.02 -16.41 6.61
CA ASN A 52 2.87 -16.49 5.44
C ASN A 52 2.04 -16.48 4.15
N PRO A 53 2.63 -16.14 2.99
CA PRO A 53 1.94 -16.22 1.71
C PRO A 53 1.46 -17.66 1.42
N ASP A 54 0.16 -17.81 1.21
CA ASP A 54 -0.39 -19.04 0.63
C ASP A 54 -0.31 -18.93 -0.89
N LEU A 55 0.72 -19.57 -1.47
CA LEU A 55 0.99 -19.49 -2.90
C LEU A 55 -0.13 -20.12 -3.74
N THR A 56 -0.83 -21.13 -3.20
CA THR A 56 -1.95 -21.77 -3.89
C THR A 56 -3.14 -20.83 -3.97
N LEU A 57 -3.46 -20.17 -2.85
CA LEU A 57 -4.52 -19.17 -2.80
C LEU A 57 -4.21 -17.98 -3.71
N ILE A 58 -3.00 -17.45 -3.60
CA ILE A 58 -2.52 -16.32 -4.42
C ILE A 58 -2.59 -16.65 -5.91
N SER A 59 -2.10 -17.82 -6.34
CA SER A 59 -2.18 -18.25 -7.73
C SER A 59 -3.62 -18.30 -8.24
N LYS A 60 -4.55 -18.86 -7.44
CA LYS A 60 -5.98 -18.89 -7.80
C LYS A 60 -6.59 -17.49 -7.95
N MET A 61 -6.14 -16.52 -7.15
CA MET A 61 -6.58 -15.13 -7.25
C MET A 61 -6.05 -14.46 -8.53
N PHE A 62 -4.78 -14.67 -8.89
CA PHE A 62 -4.21 -14.16 -10.14
C PHE A 62 -4.84 -14.80 -11.39
N ASP A 63 -5.18 -16.09 -11.33
CA ASP A 63 -5.83 -16.82 -12.42
C ASP A 63 -7.33 -16.48 -12.55
N GLY A 64 -7.87 -15.63 -11.69
CA GLY A 64 -9.29 -15.29 -11.64
C GLY A 64 -10.20 -16.44 -11.17
N ARG A 65 -9.64 -17.51 -10.61
CA ARG A 65 -10.41 -18.64 -10.05
C ARG A 65 -11.01 -18.34 -8.68
N ILE A 66 -10.47 -17.32 -8.01
CA ILE A 66 -11.03 -16.75 -6.79
C ILE A 66 -11.13 -15.23 -7.01
N GLU A 67 -12.36 -14.73 -6.95
CA GLU A 67 -12.60 -13.29 -7.02
C GLU A 67 -12.11 -12.62 -5.73
N ASN A 68 -11.40 -11.48 -5.87
CA ASN A 68 -11.14 -10.64 -4.73
C ASN A 68 -12.37 -9.76 -4.46
N THR A 69 -13.02 -9.97 -3.34
CA THR A 69 -14.22 -9.26 -2.94
C THR A 69 -13.94 -8.13 -1.95
N PHE A 70 -12.67 -7.92 -1.59
CA PHE A 70 -12.30 -6.83 -0.66
C PHE A 70 -12.80 -5.48 -1.16
N TYR A 71 -13.36 -4.72 -0.25
CA TYR A 71 -13.75 -3.32 -0.45
C TYR A 71 -13.26 -2.48 0.72
N PRO A 72 -12.55 -1.36 0.48
CA PRO A 72 -12.03 -0.52 1.56
C PRO A 72 -13.17 0.27 2.23
N ALA A 73 -13.13 0.36 3.54
CA ALA A 73 -14.14 1.06 4.34
C ALA A 73 -13.80 2.52 4.61
N THR A 74 -12.50 2.85 4.73
CA THR A 74 -12.06 4.17 5.19
C THR A 74 -11.68 5.13 4.06
N ILE A 75 -11.49 4.62 2.84
CA ILE A 75 -11.04 5.37 1.66
C ILE A 75 -11.99 5.22 0.45
N GLU A 76 -13.20 4.77 0.67
CA GLU A 76 -14.23 4.48 -0.36
C GLU A 76 -14.58 5.65 -1.28
N LYS A 77 -14.37 6.89 -0.84
CA LYS A 77 -14.73 8.11 -1.59
C LYS A 77 -13.80 8.42 -2.76
N SER A 78 -12.63 7.80 -2.83
CA SER A 78 -11.71 8.02 -3.93
C SER A 78 -12.24 7.45 -5.24
N PRO A 79 -12.22 8.19 -6.37
CA PRO A 79 -12.58 7.66 -7.68
C PRO A 79 -11.80 6.41 -8.05
N MET A 80 -10.50 6.35 -7.71
CA MET A 80 -9.65 5.18 -7.94
C MET A 80 -10.17 3.94 -7.21
N VAL A 81 -10.75 4.09 -6.02
CA VAL A 81 -11.36 2.97 -5.30
C VAL A 81 -12.53 2.41 -6.11
N LYS A 82 -13.39 3.28 -6.65
CA LYS A 82 -14.53 2.85 -7.48
C LYS A 82 -14.11 2.15 -8.76
N ASP A 83 -13.00 2.59 -9.37
CA ASP A 83 -12.45 1.95 -10.57
C ASP A 83 -11.86 0.57 -10.28
N LEU A 84 -11.21 0.40 -9.12
CA LEU A 84 -10.59 -0.87 -8.72
C LEU A 84 -11.58 -1.84 -8.08
N PHE A 85 -12.59 -1.32 -7.41
CA PHE A 85 -13.60 -2.09 -6.65
C PHE A 85 -14.99 -1.55 -7.01
N PRO A 86 -15.55 -1.94 -8.16
CA PRO A 86 -16.81 -1.37 -8.67
C PRO A 86 -18.01 -1.70 -7.80
N GLU A 87 -17.93 -2.76 -7.01
CA GLU A 87 -19.01 -3.23 -6.15
C GLU A 87 -18.47 -3.54 -4.74
N ASP A 88 -19.23 -3.13 -3.73
CA ASP A 88 -18.97 -3.55 -2.36
C ASP A 88 -19.59 -4.95 -2.13
N LYS A 89 -18.76 -5.97 -2.30
CA LYS A 89 -19.10 -7.37 -1.99
C LYS A 89 -18.37 -7.89 -0.75
N TRP A 90 -17.69 -7.00 -0.02
CA TRP A 90 -16.83 -7.39 1.08
C TRP A 90 -17.62 -7.90 2.29
N ASN A 91 -17.63 -9.20 2.45
CA ASN A 91 -18.10 -9.87 3.64
C ASN A 91 -17.07 -10.91 4.12
N PRO A 92 -16.25 -10.59 5.14
CA PRO A 92 -15.25 -11.52 5.65
C PRO A 92 -15.83 -12.76 6.34
N GLU A 93 -17.11 -12.78 6.71
CA GLU A 93 -17.75 -13.92 7.36
C GLU A 93 -17.96 -15.13 6.44
N VAL A 94 -17.88 -14.92 5.10
CA VAL A 94 -18.04 -16.01 4.14
C VAL A 94 -16.78 -16.86 3.96
N TYR A 95 -15.65 -16.41 4.48
CA TYR A 95 -14.39 -17.14 4.35
C TYR A 95 -14.25 -18.22 5.42
N ALA A 96 -13.64 -19.35 5.04
CA ALA A 96 -13.49 -20.49 5.93
C ALA A 96 -12.61 -20.21 7.15
N ASN A 97 -11.65 -19.30 7.01
CA ASN A 97 -10.68 -18.97 8.05
C ASN A 97 -10.14 -17.55 7.92
N TYR A 98 -9.41 -17.11 8.95
CA TYR A 98 -8.78 -15.80 9.00
C TYR A 98 -7.79 -15.59 7.84
N GLU A 99 -7.01 -16.62 7.53
CA GLU A 99 -5.93 -16.56 6.54
C GLU A 99 -6.46 -16.25 5.15
N GLU A 100 -7.58 -16.87 4.76
CA GLU A 100 -8.24 -16.57 3.48
C GLU A 100 -8.75 -15.14 3.42
N ALA A 101 -9.49 -14.71 4.45
CA ALA A 101 -9.99 -13.34 4.53
C ALA A 101 -8.85 -12.31 4.57
N TYR A 102 -7.77 -12.61 5.28
CA TYR A 102 -6.58 -11.77 5.35
C TYR A 102 -5.91 -11.60 3.98
N HIS A 103 -5.76 -12.67 3.20
CA HIS A 103 -5.20 -12.58 1.86
C HIS A 103 -6.05 -11.69 0.95
N GLN A 104 -7.38 -11.71 1.08
CA GLN A 104 -8.28 -10.81 0.35
C GLN A 104 -7.99 -9.34 0.68
N VAL A 105 -7.87 -9.03 1.98
CA VAL A 105 -7.53 -7.67 2.45
C VAL A 105 -6.19 -7.24 1.86
N ILE A 106 -5.13 -8.04 2.04
CA ILE A 106 -3.78 -7.66 1.58
C ILE A 106 -3.72 -7.55 0.06
N TRP A 107 -4.41 -8.42 -0.67
CA TRP A 107 -4.53 -8.28 -2.13
C TRP A 107 -5.15 -6.94 -2.53
N GLY A 108 -6.27 -6.56 -1.92
CA GLY A 108 -6.93 -5.29 -2.20
C GLY A 108 -6.06 -4.08 -1.87
N LEU A 109 -5.42 -4.07 -0.70
CA LEU A 109 -4.49 -3.02 -0.29
C LEU A 109 -3.27 -2.92 -1.23
N THR A 110 -2.75 -4.06 -1.70
CA THR A 110 -1.66 -4.06 -2.66
C THR A 110 -2.08 -3.46 -4.00
N ARG A 111 -3.28 -3.76 -4.49
CA ARG A 111 -3.83 -3.12 -5.71
C ARG A 111 -3.94 -1.60 -5.57
N LEU A 112 -4.42 -1.12 -4.43
CA LEU A 112 -4.48 0.31 -4.11
C LEU A 112 -3.09 0.94 -4.10
N GLN A 113 -2.11 0.28 -3.47
CA GLN A 113 -0.73 0.75 -3.43
C GLN A 113 -0.13 0.85 -4.82
N VAL A 114 -0.34 -0.17 -5.66
CA VAL A 114 0.15 -0.18 -7.05
C VAL A 114 -0.51 0.92 -7.89
N ALA A 115 -1.81 1.13 -7.73
CA ALA A 115 -2.53 2.19 -8.42
C ALA A 115 -2.03 3.59 -7.99
N SER A 116 -1.83 3.78 -6.69
CA SER A 116 -1.23 5.00 -6.12
C SER A 116 0.18 5.26 -6.67
N LEU A 117 1.02 4.22 -6.72
CA LEU A 117 2.35 4.31 -7.31
C LEU A 117 2.29 4.72 -8.78
N LYS A 118 1.44 4.07 -9.58
CA LYS A 118 1.28 4.39 -11.01
C LYS A 118 0.77 5.80 -11.23
N LEU A 119 -0.13 6.29 -10.38
CA LEU A 119 -0.62 7.66 -10.42
C LEU A 119 0.51 8.67 -10.13
N ALA A 120 1.31 8.42 -9.11
CA ALA A 120 2.47 9.24 -8.77
C ALA A 120 3.55 9.19 -9.87
N GLN A 121 3.82 8.03 -10.42
CA GLN A 121 4.79 7.83 -11.51
C GLN A 121 4.38 8.59 -12.78
N GLY A 122 3.10 8.60 -13.14
CA GLY A 122 2.61 9.17 -14.39
C GLY A 122 3.35 8.59 -15.61
N ASN A 123 3.86 9.47 -16.48
CA ASN A 123 4.61 9.08 -17.68
C ASN A 123 6.13 8.93 -17.44
N SER A 124 6.59 8.98 -16.19
CA SER A 124 8.02 8.81 -15.88
C SER A 124 8.50 7.39 -16.19
N PRO A 125 9.70 7.24 -16.78
CA PRO A 125 10.28 5.92 -17.08
C PRO A 125 10.87 5.21 -15.85
N ILE A 126 10.68 5.77 -14.65
CA ILE A 126 11.21 5.20 -13.40
C ILE A 126 10.67 3.79 -13.20
N ARG A 127 11.58 2.85 -12.85
CA ARG A 127 11.27 1.45 -12.56
C ARG A 127 11.89 0.98 -11.23
N LYS A 128 12.54 1.88 -10.50
CA LYS A 128 13.10 1.58 -9.18
C LYS A 128 12.18 2.15 -8.10
N VAL A 129 11.77 1.30 -7.18
CA VAL A 129 10.85 1.63 -6.10
C VAL A 129 11.50 1.27 -4.77
N TYR A 130 11.56 2.23 -3.88
CA TYR A 130 11.97 2.04 -2.50
C TYR A 130 10.73 1.87 -1.63
N ILE A 131 10.71 0.81 -0.84
CA ILE A 131 9.62 0.49 0.07
C ILE A 131 10.13 0.61 1.50
N ASP A 132 9.45 1.42 2.30
CA ASP A 132 9.79 1.69 3.69
C ASP A 132 8.54 1.63 4.57
N GLY A 133 8.73 1.54 5.90
CA GLY A 133 7.64 1.52 6.87
C GLY A 133 7.09 0.12 7.17
N GLY A 134 5.98 0.06 7.91
CA GLY A 134 5.47 -1.18 8.51
C GLY A 134 5.12 -2.30 7.53
N PHE A 135 4.79 -1.97 6.30
CA PHE A 135 4.44 -2.98 5.28
C PHE A 135 5.63 -3.82 4.81
N VAL A 136 6.89 -3.40 5.03
CA VAL A 136 8.08 -4.21 4.68
C VAL A 136 8.16 -5.52 5.46
N HIS A 137 7.49 -5.62 6.60
CA HIS A 137 7.43 -6.84 7.41
C HIS A 137 6.27 -7.77 7.03
N ASN A 138 5.37 -7.34 6.14
CA ASN A 138 4.22 -8.13 5.71
C ASN A 138 4.59 -8.99 4.51
N GLN A 139 4.86 -10.27 4.74
CA GLN A 139 5.34 -11.18 3.70
C GLN A 139 4.31 -11.40 2.58
N VAL A 140 3.01 -11.41 2.90
CA VAL A 140 1.94 -11.52 1.90
C VAL A 140 1.93 -10.29 0.99
N PHE A 141 2.02 -9.08 1.59
CA PHE A 141 2.10 -7.83 0.84
C PHE A 141 3.33 -7.78 -0.09
N ILE A 142 4.50 -8.13 0.45
CA ILE A 142 5.76 -8.11 -0.34
C ILE A 142 5.68 -9.11 -1.50
N HIS A 143 5.14 -10.29 -1.28
CA HIS A 143 4.97 -11.29 -2.34
C HIS A 143 4.06 -10.77 -3.45
N LEU A 144 2.90 -10.24 -3.09
CA LEU A 144 1.93 -9.67 -4.03
C LEU A 144 2.50 -8.45 -4.77
N LEU A 145 3.19 -7.56 -4.05
CA LEU A 145 3.77 -6.36 -4.63
C LEU A 145 4.82 -6.70 -5.70
N ARG A 146 5.67 -7.69 -5.46
CA ARG A 146 6.64 -8.19 -6.46
C ARG A 146 5.96 -8.69 -7.72
N HIS A 147 4.86 -9.38 -7.58
CA HIS A 147 4.11 -9.89 -8.71
C HIS A 147 3.41 -8.75 -9.50
N PHE A 148 2.72 -7.84 -8.80
CA PHE A 148 2.04 -6.70 -9.44
C PHE A 148 3.01 -5.69 -10.09
N LEU A 149 4.25 -5.63 -9.61
CA LEU A 149 5.30 -4.75 -10.11
C LEU A 149 6.41 -5.53 -10.84
N GLU A 150 6.02 -6.57 -11.56
CA GLU A 150 6.97 -7.26 -12.45
C GLU A 150 7.63 -6.26 -13.41
N GLY A 151 8.95 -6.36 -13.55
CA GLY A 151 9.75 -5.40 -14.33
C GLY A 151 10.18 -4.15 -13.55
N TYR A 152 9.84 -4.03 -12.27
CA TYR A 152 10.39 -3.02 -11.37
C TYR A 152 11.48 -3.60 -10.49
N THR A 153 12.47 -2.78 -10.17
CA THR A 153 13.45 -3.09 -9.12
C THR A 153 12.90 -2.60 -7.79
N LEU A 154 12.64 -3.52 -6.86
CA LEU A 154 12.13 -3.21 -5.53
C LEU A 154 13.26 -3.29 -4.50
N GLU A 155 13.49 -2.20 -3.78
CA GLU A 155 14.42 -2.13 -2.66
C GLU A 155 13.64 -1.87 -1.36
N PHE A 156 13.99 -2.61 -0.33
CA PHE A 156 13.30 -2.58 0.97
C PHE A 156 14.22 -1.93 2.00
N SER A 157 13.70 -0.97 2.73
CA SER A 157 14.36 -0.29 3.82
C SER A 157 13.63 -0.56 5.12
N ASP A 158 14.36 -0.90 6.15
CA ASP A 158 13.86 -1.01 7.52
C ASP A 158 14.52 0.06 8.39
N PHE A 159 14.52 1.30 7.89
CA PHE A 159 15.13 2.42 8.60
C PHE A 159 14.05 3.18 9.37
N PRO A 160 13.94 2.96 10.70
CA PRO A 160 12.79 3.44 11.48
C PRO A 160 12.69 4.96 11.60
N LEU A 161 13.74 5.69 11.23
CA LEU A 161 13.84 7.14 11.34
C LEU A 161 13.97 7.86 10.00
N GLY A 162 13.56 7.23 8.88
CA GLY A 162 13.73 7.77 7.52
C GLY A 162 13.24 9.22 7.38
N SER A 163 12.05 9.54 7.89
CA SER A 163 11.49 10.89 7.86
C SER A 163 12.30 11.89 8.70
N ALA A 164 12.74 11.50 9.90
CA ALA A 164 13.56 12.34 10.76
C ALA A 164 14.96 12.58 10.17
N TYR A 165 15.55 11.54 9.57
CA TYR A 165 16.83 11.65 8.88
C TYR A 165 16.73 12.57 7.64
N GLY A 166 15.67 12.42 6.85
CA GLY A 166 15.39 13.32 5.73
C GLY A 166 15.25 14.77 6.17
N ALA A 167 14.56 15.04 7.28
CA ALA A 167 14.46 16.39 7.86
C ALA A 167 15.83 16.93 8.33
N ALA A 168 16.67 16.10 8.95
CA ALA A 168 18.02 16.49 9.36
C ALA A 168 18.91 16.86 8.17
N LEU A 169 18.89 16.06 7.10
CA LEU A 169 19.63 16.38 5.86
C LEU A 169 19.20 17.71 5.26
N MET A 170 17.91 18.04 5.33
CA MET A 170 17.38 19.33 4.84
C MET A 170 17.93 20.51 5.63
N LEU A 171 18.06 20.38 6.96
CA LEU A 171 18.64 21.43 7.82
C LEU A 171 20.13 21.63 7.53
N GLU A 172 20.86 20.54 7.27
CA GLU A 172 22.29 20.59 6.97
C GLU A 172 22.55 21.30 5.63
N GLU A 173 21.80 20.97 4.57
CA GLU A 173 21.88 21.68 3.27
C GLU A 173 21.51 23.16 3.38
N THR A 174 20.53 23.49 4.23
CA THR A 174 20.10 24.88 4.43
C THR A 174 21.19 25.69 5.14
N ASN A 175 21.81 25.13 6.17
CA ASN A 175 22.90 25.79 6.89
C ASN A 175 24.13 26.06 6.00
N ASN A 176 24.48 25.11 5.13
CA ASN A 176 25.60 25.28 4.19
C ASN A 176 25.36 26.37 3.14
N LYS A 177 24.10 26.75 2.85
CA LYS A 177 23.78 27.86 1.95
C LYS A 177 23.86 29.24 2.60
N PHE A 178 23.86 29.33 3.92
CA PHE A 178 23.97 30.60 4.67
C PHE A 178 25.39 30.90 5.14
N ILE A 179 26.35 29.98 4.94
CA ILE A 179 27.75 30.13 5.36
C ILE A 179 28.68 30.50 4.20
N ASN A 180 28.19 30.51 2.96
CA ASN A 180 28.87 30.98 1.75
C ASN A 180 28.22 32.24 1.23
#